data_bd9e4199297225e9f3cd31c0945c0835
#
_entry.id   bd9e4199297225e9f3cd31c0945c0835
#
_cell.length_a   1.000
_cell.length_b   1.000
_cell.length_c   1.000
_cell.angle_alpha   90.00
_cell.angle_beta   90.00
_cell.angle_gamma   90.00
#
_symmetry.space_group_name_H-M   'P 1'
#
loop_
_entity.id
_entity.type
_entity.pdbx_description
1 polymer ?
#
loop_
_entity_poly.entity_id
_entity_poly.type
_entity_poly.pdbx_seq_one_letter_code
_entity_poly.pdbx_strand_id
1 'polypeptide(L)'
;MHQTHNLNQRMRLFISIFLPILIYQLANFSASFVDTTMTGQYDTLHLAGVSMATSLWIPFFDLLIGIVSALVPIIGHHLGQGKKEKIASDFYQFIYLSLGLSLILFALVFVGAPLVLAHLGLEPLVEGVAKNYLWYLALGIIPLLLFSTIRSLFDALGLTKLSMYLMLLLLPLNGTFNYALIYGAFGFPEMGGAGAGLGTSLAYWGLLLISLLVAAKHPKVRAYELWKIRPLDKKGLIEGIQLGLPIGGTFFAEVVIFSVVGLVMAKFSSLIIASHQAAMNFSNLMYAFPMSISTSMSIIVSYEIGANRPDDVKKFCKLGRLTALGIAGFTFLFLYILRDRVAALYGSDTEFIRMTSVFLTYSLFFQLADTFAAPLQGILRGYKDTQVPFYLGLIAYWGVSLPLGLFLDYYTSLGPYGYWIGLIASLVTSGILFQWRLNRLAKNITN
;
A
#
# COMPACT_ATOMS: atom_id res chain seq x y z
N MET A 1 21.64 -10.32 3.57
CA MET A 1 21.50 -11.08 2.30
C MET A 1 22.84 -11.67 1.92
N HIS A 2 22.87 -12.70 1.10
CA HIS A 2 24.12 -13.31 0.63
C HIS A 2 24.43 -12.84 -0.79
N GLN A 3 25.72 -12.78 -1.12
CA GLN A 3 26.16 -12.51 -2.49
C GLN A 3 25.68 -13.62 -3.42
N THR A 4 25.22 -13.27 -4.60
CA THR A 4 24.72 -14.21 -5.60
C THR A 4 25.68 -14.28 -6.79
N HIS A 5 26.00 -15.48 -7.25
CA HIS A 5 26.99 -15.70 -8.32
C HIS A 5 26.35 -16.09 -9.66
N ASN A 6 25.16 -16.68 -9.63
CA ASN A 6 24.47 -17.15 -10.84
C ASN A 6 22.98 -16.76 -10.85
N LEU A 7 22.34 -16.98 -12.01
CA LEU A 7 20.94 -16.62 -12.21
C LEU A 7 19.99 -17.37 -11.25
N ASN A 8 20.24 -18.65 -11.00
CA ASN A 8 19.40 -19.46 -10.12
C ASN A 8 19.44 -18.95 -8.69
N GLN A 9 20.60 -18.55 -8.18
CA GLN A 9 20.72 -17.95 -6.85
C GLN A 9 20.00 -16.61 -6.77
N ARG A 10 20.08 -15.76 -7.81
CA ARG A 10 19.36 -14.48 -7.87
C ARG A 10 17.86 -14.72 -7.90
N MET A 11 17.38 -15.63 -8.73
CA MET A 11 15.97 -15.98 -8.82
C MET A 11 15.47 -16.52 -7.46
N ARG A 12 16.20 -17.40 -6.84
CA ARG A 12 15.86 -17.95 -5.52
C ARG A 12 15.78 -16.86 -4.45
N LEU A 13 16.73 -15.92 -4.43
CA LEU A 13 16.72 -14.78 -3.51
C LEU A 13 15.52 -13.88 -3.78
N PHE A 14 15.28 -13.52 -5.04
CA PHE A 14 14.15 -12.69 -5.42
C PHE A 14 12.81 -13.32 -4.99
N ILE A 15 12.59 -14.59 -5.31
CA ILE A 15 11.36 -15.31 -4.93
C ILE A 15 11.21 -15.41 -3.41
N SER A 16 12.31 -15.65 -2.69
CA SER A 16 12.28 -15.74 -1.22
C SER A 16 11.91 -14.43 -0.53
N ILE A 17 12.10 -13.30 -1.19
CA ILE A 17 11.68 -11.98 -0.73
C ILE A 17 10.28 -11.65 -1.27
N PHE A 18 10.06 -11.84 -2.56
CA PHE A 18 8.82 -11.46 -3.25
C PHE A 18 7.59 -12.25 -2.78
N LEU A 19 7.71 -13.57 -2.69
CA LEU A 19 6.54 -14.40 -2.38
C LEU A 19 5.95 -14.12 -0.98
N PRO A 20 6.74 -14.01 0.09
CA PRO A 20 6.20 -13.60 1.39
C PRO A 20 5.55 -12.22 1.36
N ILE A 21 6.12 -11.26 0.64
CA ILE A 21 5.54 -9.92 0.48
C ILE A 21 4.20 -9.99 -0.24
N LEU A 22 4.11 -10.75 -1.32
CA LEU A 22 2.85 -10.96 -2.05
C LEU A 22 1.77 -11.54 -1.13
N ILE A 23 2.11 -12.54 -0.34
CA ILE A 23 1.19 -13.19 0.60
C ILE A 23 0.70 -12.17 1.65
N TYR A 24 1.57 -11.38 2.24
CA TYR A 24 1.12 -10.41 3.23
C TYR A 24 0.34 -9.24 2.63
N GLN A 25 0.62 -8.82 1.40
CA GLN A 25 -0.21 -7.83 0.70
C GLN A 25 -1.62 -8.36 0.45
N LEU A 26 -1.75 -9.61 0.00
CA LEU A 26 -3.04 -10.26 -0.15
C LEU A 26 -3.78 -10.40 1.18
N ALA A 27 -3.09 -10.72 2.25
CA ALA A 27 -3.66 -10.78 3.61
C ALA A 27 -4.19 -9.41 4.06
N ASN A 28 -3.47 -8.32 3.77
CA ASN A 28 -3.90 -6.97 4.10
C ASN A 28 -5.21 -6.59 3.40
N PHE A 29 -5.35 -6.89 2.11
CA PHE A 29 -6.62 -6.69 1.39
C PHE A 29 -7.74 -7.57 1.92
N SER A 30 -7.45 -8.80 2.33
CA SER A 30 -8.42 -9.72 2.92
C SER A 30 -8.94 -9.22 4.27
N ALA A 31 -8.12 -8.59 5.10
CA ALA A 31 -8.56 -7.99 6.36
C ALA A 31 -9.61 -6.89 6.14
N SER A 32 -9.39 -6.01 5.17
CA SER A 32 -10.38 -5.00 4.79
C SER A 32 -11.69 -5.61 4.28
N PHE A 33 -11.61 -6.70 3.54
CA PHE A 33 -12.79 -7.45 3.10
C PHE A 33 -13.59 -8.03 4.28
N VAL A 34 -12.91 -8.58 5.29
CA VAL A 34 -13.54 -9.09 6.51
C VAL A 34 -14.29 -7.99 7.25
N ASP A 35 -13.66 -6.83 7.45
CA ASP A 35 -14.28 -5.67 8.09
C ASP A 35 -15.58 -5.25 7.40
N THR A 36 -15.53 -5.10 6.09
CA THR A 36 -16.67 -4.69 5.26
C THR A 36 -17.81 -5.72 5.30
N THR A 37 -17.46 -6.99 5.15
CA THR A 37 -18.45 -8.09 5.14
C THR A 37 -19.15 -8.23 6.49
N MET A 38 -18.41 -8.22 7.58
CA MET A 38 -18.99 -8.35 8.93
C MET A 38 -19.86 -7.15 9.28
N THR A 39 -19.43 -5.95 8.95
CA THR A 39 -20.25 -4.74 9.17
C THR A 39 -21.51 -4.73 8.31
N GLY A 40 -21.41 -5.15 7.05
CA GLY A 40 -22.55 -5.23 6.13
C GLY A 40 -23.58 -6.27 6.54
N GLN A 41 -23.16 -7.40 7.12
CA GLN A 41 -24.04 -8.41 7.67
C GLN A 41 -24.75 -7.94 8.96
N TYR A 42 -24.15 -7.02 9.70
CA TYR A 42 -24.75 -6.42 10.88
C TYR A 42 -25.89 -5.45 10.51
N ASP A 43 -25.59 -4.43 9.72
CA ASP A 43 -26.56 -3.42 9.31
C ASP A 43 -26.03 -2.60 8.12
N THR A 44 -26.91 -2.27 7.17
CA THR A 44 -26.56 -1.52 5.96
C THR A 44 -26.16 -0.07 6.26
N LEU A 45 -26.84 0.60 7.22
CA LEU A 45 -26.50 1.98 7.61
C LEU A 45 -25.15 2.04 8.35
N HIS A 46 -24.86 1.04 9.17
CA HIS A 46 -23.53 0.89 9.79
C HIS A 46 -22.44 0.69 8.74
N LEU A 47 -22.69 -0.13 7.72
CA LEU A 47 -21.77 -0.28 6.59
C LEU A 47 -21.53 1.04 5.86
N ALA A 48 -22.58 1.84 5.62
CA ALA A 48 -22.46 3.14 5.01
C ALA A 48 -21.57 4.10 5.84
N GLY A 49 -21.73 4.10 7.16
CA GLY A 49 -20.88 4.88 8.08
C GLY A 49 -19.42 4.43 8.06
N VAL A 50 -19.17 3.15 8.11
CA VAL A 50 -17.81 2.58 8.05
C VAL A 50 -17.16 2.88 6.68
N SER A 51 -17.90 2.74 5.59
CA SER A 51 -17.39 3.02 4.24
C SER A 51 -17.01 4.50 4.07
N MET A 52 -17.82 5.42 4.61
CA MET A 52 -17.51 6.85 4.61
C MET A 52 -16.25 7.15 5.41
N ALA A 53 -16.15 6.59 6.62
CA ALA A 53 -14.98 6.74 7.47
C ALA A 53 -13.71 6.19 6.82
N THR A 54 -13.80 5.03 6.21
CA THR A 54 -12.68 4.37 5.51
C THR A 54 -12.20 5.20 4.32
N SER A 55 -13.12 5.79 3.56
CA SER A 55 -12.78 6.67 2.43
C SER A 55 -12.00 7.92 2.87
N LEU A 56 -12.29 8.45 4.04
CA LEU A 56 -11.53 9.57 4.64
C LEU A 56 -10.18 9.10 5.20
N TRP A 57 -10.11 7.90 5.71
CA TRP A 57 -8.93 7.35 6.41
C TRP A 57 -7.82 6.86 5.46
N ILE A 58 -8.19 6.14 4.37
CA ILE A 58 -7.23 5.45 3.50
C ILE A 58 -6.13 6.37 2.95
N PRO A 59 -6.41 7.59 2.44
CA PRO A 59 -5.34 8.46 1.93
C PRO A 59 -4.27 8.78 2.98
N PHE A 60 -4.69 9.06 4.21
CA PHE A 60 -3.77 9.36 5.31
C PHE A 60 -3.02 8.13 5.79
N PHE A 61 -3.69 6.98 5.82
CA PHE A 61 -3.07 5.70 6.10
C PHE A 61 -1.93 5.40 5.11
N ASP A 62 -2.18 5.52 3.82
CA ASP A 62 -1.18 5.26 2.78
C ASP A 62 -0.04 6.28 2.81
N LEU A 63 -0.34 7.55 3.11
CA LEU A 63 0.67 8.57 3.35
C LEU A 63 1.64 8.16 4.48
N LEU A 64 1.11 7.75 5.62
CA LEU A 64 1.92 7.41 6.78
C LEU A 64 2.72 6.13 6.57
N ILE A 65 2.11 5.11 5.99
CA ILE A 65 2.80 3.85 5.67
C ILE A 65 3.92 4.10 4.65
N GLY A 66 3.68 4.96 3.66
CA GLY A 66 4.69 5.38 2.71
C GLY A 66 5.88 6.07 3.37
N ILE A 67 5.63 6.98 4.33
CA ILE A 67 6.69 7.66 5.08
C ILE A 67 7.54 6.64 5.85
N VAL A 68 6.91 5.74 6.57
CA VAL A 68 7.60 4.72 7.37
C VAL A 68 8.38 3.73 6.49
N SER A 69 7.91 3.45 5.29
CA SER A 69 8.59 2.53 4.35
C SER A 69 9.97 3.00 3.91
N ALA A 70 10.31 4.29 4.09
CA ALA A 70 11.64 4.82 3.82
C ALA A 70 12.74 4.20 4.71
N LEU A 71 12.36 3.57 5.81
CA LEU A 71 13.29 2.81 6.65
C LEU A 71 13.96 1.67 5.86
N VAL A 72 13.24 1.07 4.91
CA VAL A 72 13.74 -0.06 4.10
C VAL A 72 15.01 0.30 3.32
N PRO A 73 15.03 1.33 2.46
CA PRO A 73 16.24 1.69 1.74
C PRO A 73 17.35 2.23 2.65
N ILE A 74 17.04 2.89 3.76
CA ILE A 74 18.04 3.38 4.71
C ILE A 74 18.77 2.21 5.36
N ILE A 75 18.05 1.26 5.94
CA ILE A 75 18.64 0.07 6.54
C ILE A 75 19.32 -0.80 5.49
N GLY A 76 18.73 -0.96 4.30
CA GLY A 76 19.31 -1.72 3.21
C GLY A 76 20.71 -1.24 2.85
N HIS A 77 20.92 0.07 2.71
CA HIS A 77 22.22 0.68 2.46
C HIS A 77 23.22 0.41 3.59
N HIS A 78 22.85 0.65 4.85
CA HIS A 78 23.73 0.42 5.99
C HIS A 78 24.07 -1.07 6.17
N LEU A 79 23.11 -1.94 5.93
CA LEU A 79 23.31 -3.39 5.96
C LEU A 79 24.30 -3.85 4.87
N GLY A 80 24.15 -3.31 3.64
CA GLY A 80 25.06 -3.58 2.54
C GLY A 80 26.47 -3.07 2.80
N GLN A 81 26.61 -1.92 3.46
CA GLN A 81 27.90 -1.35 3.89
C GLN A 81 28.53 -2.11 5.08
N GLY A 82 27.83 -3.05 5.69
CA GLY A 82 28.28 -3.74 6.89
C GLY A 82 28.22 -2.91 8.18
N LYS A 83 27.55 -1.76 8.16
CA LYS A 83 27.42 -0.83 9.31
C LYS A 83 26.27 -1.24 10.22
N LYS A 84 26.42 -2.38 10.89
CA LYS A 84 25.38 -2.97 11.74
C LYS A 84 24.98 -2.09 12.92
N GLU A 85 25.90 -1.30 13.44
CA GLU A 85 25.67 -0.38 14.57
C GLU A 85 24.71 0.76 14.22
N LYS A 86 24.61 1.14 12.93
CA LYS A 86 23.69 2.18 12.48
C LYS A 86 22.25 1.70 12.35
N ILE A 87 22.03 0.41 12.17
CA ILE A 87 20.69 -0.16 11.98
C ILE A 87 19.78 0.10 13.18
N ALA A 88 20.28 -0.11 14.39
CA ALA A 88 19.51 0.18 15.59
C ALA A 88 19.21 1.68 15.74
N SER A 89 20.16 2.55 15.42
CA SER A 89 19.93 3.99 15.43
C SER A 89 18.85 4.41 14.42
N ASP A 90 18.94 3.93 13.17
CA ASP A 90 17.96 4.21 12.14
C ASP A 90 16.56 3.73 12.56
N PHE A 91 16.47 2.53 13.10
CA PHE A 91 15.22 1.98 13.61
C PHE A 91 14.60 2.89 14.68
N TYR A 92 15.38 3.36 15.64
CA TYR A 92 14.88 4.27 16.70
C TYR A 92 14.46 5.63 16.15
N GLN A 93 15.14 6.18 15.12
CA GLN A 93 14.70 7.42 14.51
C GLN A 93 13.30 7.26 13.88
N PHE A 94 13.02 6.10 13.27
CA PHE A 94 11.69 5.80 12.75
C PHE A 94 10.66 5.48 13.83
N ILE A 95 11.06 4.94 14.97
CA ILE A 95 10.18 4.86 16.16
C ILE A 95 9.76 6.26 16.61
N TYR A 96 10.70 7.20 16.74
CA TYR A 96 10.39 8.58 17.12
C TYR A 96 9.52 9.28 16.07
N LEU A 97 9.84 9.09 14.78
CA LEU A 97 9.05 9.61 13.68
C LEU A 97 7.62 9.05 13.71
N SER A 98 7.47 7.75 13.88
CA SER A 98 6.17 7.07 13.95
C SER A 98 5.34 7.57 15.15
N LEU A 99 5.94 7.76 16.29
CA LEU A 99 5.25 8.33 17.46
C LEU A 99 4.80 9.77 17.20
N GLY A 100 5.66 10.61 16.63
CA GLY A 100 5.31 11.98 16.27
C GLY A 100 4.18 12.06 15.26
N LEU A 101 4.26 11.28 14.19
CA LEU A 101 3.21 11.19 13.16
C LEU A 101 1.90 10.64 13.73
N SER A 102 1.97 9.64 14.61
CA SER A 102 0.80 9.07 15.27
C SER A 102 0.08 10.11 16.13
N LEU A 103 0.80 10.91 16.88
CA LEU A 103 0.22 11.97 17.71
C LEU A 103 -0.43 13.06 16.87
N ILE A 104 0.22 13.48 15.79
CA ILE A 104 -0.34 14.47 14.85
C ILE A 104 -1.62 13.93 14.23
N LEU A 105 -1.61 12.72 13.69
CA LEU A 105 -2.79 12.15 13.05
C LEU A 105 -3.89 11.84 14.07
N PHE A 106 -3.56 11.39 15.27
CA PHE A 106 -4.53 11.20 16.35
C PHE A 106 -5.27 12.50 16.64
N ALA A 107 -4.54 13.61 16.81
CA ALA A 107 -5.14 14.92 17.06
C ALA A 107 -5.99 15.38 15.86
N LEU A 108 -5.51 15.19 14.64
CA LEU A 108 -6.27 15.53 13.43
C LEU A 108 -7.56 14.74 13.31
N VAL A 109 -7.54 13.44 13.56
CA VAL A 109 -8.75 12.60 13.52
C VAL A 109 -9.70 12.95 14.65
N PHE A 110 -9.19 13.11 15.86
CA PHE A 110 -10.03 13.37 17.03
C PHE A 110 -10.78 14.69 16.92
N VAL A 111 -10.14 15.75 16.44
CA VAL A 111 -10.72 17.08 16.26
C VAL A 111 -11.34 17.26 14.90
N GLY A 112 -10.70 16.78 13.83
CA GLY A 112 -11.10 17.03 12.45
C GLY A 112 -12.23 16.14 11.96
N ALA A 113 -12.33 14.89 12.41
CA ALA A 113 -13.36 13.97 11.94
C ALA A 113 -14.79 14.48 12.22
N PRO A 114 -15.14 14.96 13.43
CA PRO A 114 -16.47 15.53 13.68
C PRO A 114 -16.76 16.74 12.80
N LEU A 115 -15.77 17.60 12.58
CA LEU A 115 -15.93 18.81 11.75
C LEU A 115 -16.18 18.47 10.29
N VAL A 116 -15.41 17.56 9.73
CA VAL A 116 -15.55 17.14 8.33
C VAL A 116 -16.88 16.41 8.12
N LEU A 117 -17.21 15.45 8.97
CA LEU A 117 -18.43 14.66 8.85
C LEU A 117 -19.71 15.52 8.99
N ALA A 118 -19.69 16.53 9.85
CA ALA A 118 -20.83 17.45 10.03
C ALA A 118 -21.17 18.24 8.76
N HIS A 119 -20.19 18.47 7.88
CA HIS A 119 -20.38 19.22 6.63
C HIS A 119 -20.79 18.36 5.43
N LEU A 120 -20.81 17.02 5.58
CA LEU A 120 -21.13 16.10 4.48
C LEU A 120 -22.63 15.84 4.29
N GLY A 121 -23.47 16.33 5.19
CA GLY A 121 -24.94 16.15 5.08
C GLY A 121 -25.40 14.70 5.21
N LEU A 122 -24.71 13.89 6.01
CA LEU A 122 -25.01 12.48 6.23
C LEU A 122 -26.23 12.30 7.14
N GLU A 123 -26.92 11.16 7.03
CA GLU A 123 -27.91 10.77 8.02
C GLU A 123 -27.28 10.71 9.42
N PRO A 124 -28.02 11.12 10.49
CA PRO A 124 -27.46 11.17 11.85
C PRO A 124 -26.83 9.86 12.32
N LEU A 125 -27.42 8.71 11.98
CA LEU A 125 -26.88 7.40 12.33
C LEU A 125 -25.57 7.11 11.59
N VAL A 126 -25.52 7.40 10.29
CA VAL A 126 -24.33 7.21 9.44
C VAL A 126 -23.19 8.09 9.91
N GLU A 127 -23.46 9.36 10.20
CA GLU A 127 -22.48 10.31 10.75
C GLU A 127 -21.94 9.83 12.10
N GLY A 128 -22.80 9.40 13.01
CA GLY A 128 -22.42 8.89 14.33
C GLY A 128 -21.55 7.63 14.24
N VAL A 129 -21.89 6.68 13.39
CA VAL A 129 -21.11 5.48 13.15
C VAL A 129 -19.74 5.82 12.56
N ALA A 130 -19.70 6.69 11.55
CA ALA A 130 -18.44 7.12 10.92
C ALA A 130 -17.51 7.82 11.92
N LYS A 131 -18.05 8.74 12.73
CA LYS A 131 -17.29 9.45 13.77
C LYS A 131 -16.74 8.48 14.82
N ASN A 132 -17.56 7.61 15.35
CA ASN A 132 -17.14 6.65 16.38
C ASN A 132 -16.13 5.64 15.82
N TYR A 133 -16.33 5.17 14.59
CA TYR A 133 -15.38 4.31 13.90
C TYR A 133 -14.00 4.97 13.81
N LEU A 134 -13.92 6.21 13.36
CA LEU A 134 -12.66 6.96 13.25
C LEU A 134 -12.02 7.21 14.62
N TRP A 135 -12.78 7.53 15.63
CA TRP A 135 -12.25 7.72 16.99
C TRP A 135 -11.67 6.44 17.57
N TYR A 136 -12.37 5.32 17.42
CA TYR A 136 -11.84 4.03 17.86
C TYR A 136 -10.63 3.58 17.02
N LEU A 137 -10.66 3.83 15.71
CA LEU A 137 -9.54 3.52 14.83
C LEU A 137 -8.31 4.38 15.17
N ALA A 138 -8.50 5.62 15.62
CA ALA A 138 -7.43 6.52 16.06
C ALA A 138 -6.60 5.92 17.19
N LEU A 139 -7.20 5.14 18.09
CA LEU A 139 -6.48 4.41 19.15
C LEU A 139 -5.50 3.37 18.60
N GLY A 140 -5.70 2.92 17.36
CA GLY A 140 -4.86 1.97 16.67
C GLY A 140 -3.75 2.60 15.82
N ILE A 141 -3.69 3.93 15.69
CA ILE A 141 -2.67 4.61 14.87
C ILE A 141 -1.27 4.35 15.42
N ILE A 142 -1.08 4.49 16.71
CA ILE A 142 0.22 4.27 17.38
C ILE A 142 0.73 2.83 17.12
N PRO A 143 -0.01 1.77 17.47
CA PRO A 143 0.46 0.41 17.25
C PRO A 143 0.61 0.09 15.77
N LEU A 144 -0.21 0.64 14.89
CA LEU A 144 -0.11 0.47 13.45
C LEU A 144 1.24 0.97 12.92
N LEU A 145 1.63 2.20 13.26
CA LEU A 145 2.88 2.79 12.76
C LEU A 145 4.10 2.16 13.40
N LEU A 146 4.06 1.83 14.69
CA LEU A 146 5.14 1.11 15.36
C LEU A 146 5.31 -0.29 14.80
N PHE A 147 4.22 -1.02 14.57
CA PHE A 147 4.27 -2.32 13.90
C PHE A 147 4.83 -2.20 12.47
N SER A 148 4.40 -1.19 11.71
CA SER A 148 4.90 -0.95 10.36
C SER A 148 6.39 -0.64 10.34
N THR A 149 6.91 0.04 11.36
CA THR A 149 8.35 0.27 11.55
C THR A 149 9.10 -1.04 11.80
N ILE A 150 8.58 -1.90 12.67
CA ILE A 150 9.17 -3.23 12.93
C ILE A 150 9.14 -4.10 11.67
N ARG A 151 8.03 -4.10 10.96
CA ARG A 151 7.91 -4.84 9.70
C ARG A 151 8.90 -4.33 8.65
N SER A 152 9.04 -3.01 8.50
CA SER A 152 10.02 -2.42 7.58
C SER A 152 11.46 -2.82 7.93
N LEU A 153 11.78 -2.92 9.21
CA LEU A 153 13.06 -3.48 9.67
C LEU A 153 13.23 -4.93 9.23
N PHE A 154 12.24 -5.79 9.46
CA PHE A 154 12.30 -7.20 9.05
C PHE A 154 12.46 -7.34 7.53
N ASP A 155 11.72 -6.56 6.77
CA ASP A 155 11.80 -6.55 5.30
C ASP A 155 13.20 -6.12 4.83
N ALA A 156 13.75 -5.05 5.38
CA ALA A 156 15.11 -4.57 5.06
C ALA A 156 16.21 -5.58 5.42
N LEU A 157 16.02 -6.34 6.50
CA LEU A 157 16.94 -7.43 6.88
C LEU A 157 16.78 -8.69 6.02
N GLY A 158 15.84 -8.71 5.08
CA GLY A 158 15.52 -9.88 4.27
C GLY A 158 14.71 -10.95 5.00
N LEU A 159 14.11 -10.59 6.15
CA LEU A 159 13.28 -11.48 6.96
C LEU A 159 11.79 -11.34 6.61
N THR A 160 11.49 -11.30 5.33
CA THR A 160 10.11 -11.07 4.82
C THR A 160 9.12 -12.15 5.23
N LYS A 161 9.60 -13.36 5.53
CA LYS A 161 8.75 -14.43 6.08
C LYS A 161 8.19 -14.08 7.46
N LEU A 162 8.95 -13.38 8.30
CA LEU A 162 8.45 -12.90 9.59
C LEU A 162 7.33 -11.87 9.38
N SER A 163 7.53 -10.93 8.48
CA SER A 163 6.49 -9.95 8.09
C SER A 163 5.23 -10.67 7.60
N MET A 164 5.39 -11.69 6.76
CA MET A 164 4.28 -12.50 6.26
C MET A 164 3.50 -13.19 7.39
N TYR A 165 4.18 -13.87 8.31
CA TYR A 165 3.51 -14.55 9.42
C TYR A 165 2.77 -13.58 10.34
N LEU A 166 3.35 -12.43 10.62
CA LEU A 166 2.71 -11.39 11.43
C LEU A 166 1.49 -10.82 10.73
N MET A 167 1.58 -10.54 9.43
CA MET A 167 0.42 -10.04 8.67
C MET A 167 -0.68 -11.09 8.48
N LEU A 168 -0.33 -12.36 8.35
CA LEU A 168 -1.32 -13.44 8.34
C LEU A 168 -2.04 -13.56 9.69
N LEU A 169 -1.35 -13.28 10.79
CA LEU A 169 -1.95 -13.27 12.11
C LEU A 169 -2.95 -12.13 12.32
N LEU A 170 -2.81 -11.05 11.55
CA LEU A 170 -3.77 -9.94 11.56
C LEU A 170 -5.20 -10.43 11.22
N LEU A 171 -5.35 -11.37 10.30
CA LEU A 171 -6.66 -11.88 9.87
C LEU A 171 -7.47 -12.48 11.03
N PRO A 172 -6.98 -13.49 11.78
CA PRO A 172 -7.71 -14.03 12.90
C PRO A 172 -7.87 -13.04 14.06
N LEU A 173 -6.88 -12.18 14.32
CA LEU A 173 -7.01 -11.15 15.36
C LEU A 173 -8.10 -10.15 15.02
N ASN A 174 -8.05 -9.60 13.81
CA ASN A 174 -9.06 -8.64 13.34
C ASN A 174 -10.47 -9.27 13.29
N GLY A 175 -10.58 -10.46 12.72
CA GLY A 175 -11.86 -11.19 12.64
C GLY A 175 -12.46 -11.49 14.03
N THR A 176 -11.65 -11.93 14.97
CA THR A 176 -12.10 -12.26 16.34
C THR A 176 -12.54 -11.00 17.10
N PHE A 177 -11.74 -9.93 17.08
CA PHE A 177 -12.10 -8.68 17.76
C PHE A 177 -13.30 -7.99 17.10
N ASN A 178 -13.39 -8.01 15.78
CA ASN A 178 -14.55 -7.49 15.07
C ASN A 178 -15.81 -8.26 15.44
N TYR A 179 -15.76 -9.59 15.43
CA TYR A 179 -16.90 -10.43 15.82
C TYR A 179 -17.36 -10.12 17.26
N ALA A 180 -16.41 -10.02 18.19
CA ALA A 180 -16.72 -9.70 19.58
C ALA A 180 -17.36 -8.31 19.76
N LEU A 181 -16.89 -7.32 19.05
CA LEU A 181 -17.29 -5.91 19.25
C LEU A 181 -18.43 -5.46 18.34
N ILE A 182 -18.53 -5.97 17.14
CA ILE A 182 -19.67 -5.67 16.25
C ILE A 182 -20.94 -6.30 16.79
N TYR A 183 -20.87 -7.59 17.15
CA TYR A 183 -22.04 -8.40 17.53
C TYR A 183 -22.24 -8.53 19.05
N GLY A 184 -21.34 -8.02 19.87
CA GLY A 184 -21.43 -8.15 21.31
C GLY A 184 -21.16 -9.56 21.84
N ALA A 185 -20.31 -10.34 21.16
CA ALA A 185 -19.96 -11.69 21.57
C ALA A 185 -18.93 -11.71 22.72
N PHE A 186 -18.79 -12.85 23.37
CA PHE A 186 -17.81 -13.09 24.47
C PHE A 186 -17.90 -12.13 25.65
N GLY A 187 -19.06 -11.54 25.92
CA GLY A 187 -19.29 -10.60 26.99
C GLY A 187 -18.86 -9.14 26.70
N PHE A 188 -18.45 -8.86 25.47
CA PHE A 188 -18.19 -7.50 25.01
C PHE A 188 -19.48 -6.75 24.66
N PRO A 189 -19.48 -5.40 24.75
CA PRO A 189 -20.64 -4.61 24.34
C PRO A 189 -20.85 -4.70 22.83
N GLU A 190 -22.10 -4.73 22.40
CA GLU A 190 -22.47 -4.64 20.99
C GLU A 190 -22.31 -3.20 20.51
N MET A 191 -21.37 -2.97 19.59
CA MET A 191 -21.01 -1.63 19.10
C MET A 191 -21.38 -1.38 17.64
N GLY A 192 -21.80 -2.43 16.91
CA GLY A 192 -22.09 -2.32 15.49
C GLY A 192 -20.87 -1.93 14.66
N GLY A 193 -21.07 -1.07 13.65
CA GLY A 193 -19.98 -0.63 12.75
C GLY A 193 -18.81 0.07 13.44
N ALA A 194 -19.08 0.82 14.49
CA ALA A 194 -18.01 1.44 15.31
C ALA A 194 -17.10 0.40 15.97
N GLY A 195 -17.65 -0.77 16.28
CA GLY A 195 -16.89 -1.91 16.83
C GLY A 195 -15.81 -2.44 15.87
N ALA A 196 -15.99 -2.31 14.56
CA ALA A 196 -14.96 -2.65 13.58
C ALA A 196 -13.73 -1.76 13.72
N GLY A 197 -13.91 -0.47 14.02
CA GLY A 197 -12.79 0.45 14.29
C GLY A 197 -12.00 0.07 15.54
N LEU A 198 -12.68 -0.23 16.63
CA LEU A 198 -12.03 -0.69 17.87
C LEU A 198 -11.40 -2.07 17.70
N GLY A 199 -12.07 -2.98 17.00
CA GLY A 199 -11.54 -4.32 16.69
C GLY A 199 -10.24 -4.28 15.91
N THR A 200 -10.17 -3.44 14.90
CA THR A 200 -8.96 -3.19 14.12
C THR A 200 -7.85 -2.59 15.00
N SER A 201 -8.15 -1.62 15.86
CA SER A 201 -7.19 -1.05 16.80
C SER A 201 -6.62 -2.09 17.76
N LEU A 202 -7.47 -2.93 18.34
CA LEU A 202 -7.05 -4.02 19.23
C LEU A 202 -6.21 -5.06 18.51
N ALA A 203 -6.55 -5.37 17.26
CA ALA A 203 -5.76 -6.27 16.43
C ALA A 203 -4.34 -5.72 16.20
N TYR A 204 -4.18 -4.44 15.93
CA TYR A 204 -2.86 -3.81 15.79
C TYR A 204 -2.09 -3.74 17.11
N TRP A 205 -2.74 -3.51 18.25
CA TRP A 205 -2.10 -3.61 19.56
C TRP A 205 -1.58 -5.02 19.83
N GLY A 206 -2.39 -6.04 19.55
CA GLY A 206 -1.98 -7.44 19.66
C GLY A 206 -0.81 -7.78 18.72
N LEU A 207 -0.88 -7.31 17.48
CA LEU A 207 0.16 -7.53 16.49
C LEU A 207 1.46 -6.82 16.86
N LEU A 208 1.40 -5.61 17.41
CA LEU A 208 2.56 -4.90 17.92
C LEU A 208 3.24 -5.68 19.05
N LEU A 209 2.47 -6.15 20.02
CA LEU A 209 3.02 -6.93 21.15
C LEU A 209 3.72 -8.20 20.66
N ILE A 210 3.09 -8.94 19.75
CA ILE A 210 3.67 -10.15 19.17
C ILE A 210 4.93 -9.83 18.37
N SER A 211 4.92 -8.75 17.57
CA SER A 211 6.09 -8.33 16.79
C SER A 211 7.27 -7.92 17.67
N LEU A 212 7.02 -7.26 18.79
CA LEU A 212 8.05 -6.93 19.80
C LEU A 212 8.65 -8.20 20.42
N LEU A 213 7.82 -9.19 20.76
CA LEU A 213 8.30 -10.48 21.27
C LEU A 213 9.16 -11.23 20.24
N VAL A 214 8.72 -11.22 18.98
CA VAL A 214 9.49 -11.82 17.88
C VAL A 214 10.81 -11.10 17.69
N ALA A 215 10.83 -9.76 17.68
CA ALA A 215 12.04 -8.96 17.58
C ALA A 215 13.02 -9.23 18.73
N ALA A 216 12.52 -9.41 19.94
CA ALA A 216 13.35 -9.71 21.12
C ALA A 216 13.97 -11.10 21.11
N LYS A 217 13.25 -12.09 20.53
CA LYS A 217 13.66 -13.50 20.57
C LYS A 217 14.37 -13.99 19.30
N HIS A 218 14.12 -13.39 18.15
CA HIS A 218 14.65 -13.88 16.88
C HIS A 218 16.17 -13.66 16.80
N PRO A 219 16.99 -14.71 16.56
CA PRO A 219 18.46 -14.64 16.65
C PRO A 219 19.08 -13.56 15.75
N LYS A 220 18.59 -13.45 14.50
CA LYS A 220 19.11 -12.46 13.54
C LYS A 220 18.76 -11.02 13.89
N VAL A 221 17.65 -10.79 14.55
CA VAL A 221 17.20 -9.45 14.99
C VAL A 221 17.89 -9.09 16.30
N ARG A 222 18.02 -10.04 17.19
CA ARG A 222 18.71 -9.87 18.48
C ARG A 222 20.14 -9.39 18.34
N ALA A 223 20.83 -9.75 17.26
CA ALA A 223 22.19 -9.30 16.98
C ALA A 223 22.34 -7.78 16.85
N TYR A 224 21.24 -7.04 16.57
CA TYR A 224 21.25 -5.59 16.45
C TYR A 224 20.97 -4.86 17.78
N GLU A 225 20.76 -5.59 18.87
CA GLU A 225 20.56 -5.02 20.21
C GLU A 225 19.48 -3.92 20.28
N LEU A 226 18.31 -4.18 19.69
CA LEU A 226 17.21 -3.21 19.62
C LEU A 226 16.60 -2.83 20.97
N TRP A 227 16.86 -3.63 22.04
CA TRP A 227 16.43 -3.31 23.41
C TRP A 227 17.21 -2.14 24.03
N LYS A 228 18.37 -1.80 23.48
CA LYS A 228 19.14 -0.63 23.89
C LYS A 228 18.59 0.60 23.17
N ILE A 229 17.89 1.46 23.92
CA ILE A 229 17.32 2.70 23.39
C ILE A 229 18.45 3.57 22.85
N ARG A 230 18.27 4.07 21.63
CA ARG A 230 19.21 4.99 20.97
C ARG A 230 18.71 6.43 21.09
N PRO A 231 19.60 7.40 21.27
CA PRO A 231 19.22 8.80 21.36
C PRO A 231 18.66 9.33 20.02
N LEU A 232 17.92 10.43 20.10
CA LEU A 232 17.43 11.13 18.93
C LEU A 232 18.62 11.68 18.13
N ASP A 233 18.71 11.29 16.87
CA ASP A 233 19.67 11.84 15.92
C ASP A 233 18.94 12.71 14.89
N LYS A 234 19.12 14.02 14.95
CA LYS A 234 18.46 14.96 14.05
C LYS A 234 18.77 14.69 12.58
N LYS A 235 20.00 14.29 12.26
CA LYS A 235 20.39 14.00 10.88
C LYS A 235 19.65 12.77 10.33
N GLY A 236 19.60 11.69 11.11
CA GLY A 236 18.87 10.48 10.75
C GLY A 236 17.36 10.73 10.64
N LEU A 237 16.79 11.51 11.54
CA LEU A 237 15.38 11.87 11.50
C LEU A 237 15.03 12.70 10.24
N ILE A 238 15.85 13.70 9.92
CA ILE A 238 15.66 14.54 8.73
C ILE A 238 15.80 13.69 7.45
N GLU A 239 16.80 12.81 7.38
CA GLU A 239 16.95 11.88 6.24
C GLU A 239 15.69 11.02 6.08
N GLY A 240 15.16 10.48 7.17
CA GLY A 240 13.92 9.70 7.17
C GLY A 240 12.73 10.49 6.62
N ILE A 241 12.56 11.73 7.04
CA ILE A 241 11.50 12.62 6.56
C ILE A 241 11.70 12.97 5.08
N GLN A 242 12.90 13.34 4.68
CA GLN A 242 13.22 13.72 3.30
C GLN A 242 13.02 12.59 2.29
N LEU A 243 13.26 11.35 2.70
CA LEU A 243 13.01 10.17 1.88
C LEU A 243 11.54 9.71 1.99
N GLY A 244 11.00 9.73 3.18
CA GLY A 244 9.68 9.16 3.46
C GLY A 244 8.53 10.04 2.98
N LEU A 245 8.62 11.33 3.17
CA LEU A 245 7.54 12.25 2.77
C LEU A 245 7.22 12.19 1.26
N PRO A 246 8.20 12.16 0.35
CA PRO A 246 7.92 11.94 -1.07
C PRO A 246 7.29 10.58 -1.37
N ILE A 247 7.70 9.51 -0.69
CA ILE A 247 7.09 8.17 -0.88
C ILE A 247 5.63 8.20 -0.44
N GLY A 248 5.37 8.68 0.76
CA GLY A 248 4.01 8.82 1.28
C GLY A 248 3.16 9.76 0.44
N GLY A 249 3.73 10.86 -0.02
CA GLY A 249 3.09 11.82 -0.93
C GLY A 249 2.69 11.20 -2.26
N THR A 250 3.49 10.30 -2.80
CA THR A 250 3.15 9.54 -4.02
C THR A 250 1.93 8.65 -3.77
N PHE A 251 1.90 7.89 -2.70
CA PHE A 251 0.75 7.04 -2.36
C PHE A 251 -0.51 7.86 -2.12
N PHE A 252 -0.39 8.96 -1.39
CA PHE A 252 -1.51 9.88 -1.18
C PHE A 252 -2.07 10.42 -2.50
N ALA A 253 -1.20 10.89 -3.40
CA ALA A 253 -1.59 11.42 -4.70
C ALA A 253 -2.27 10.36 -5.58
N GLU A 254 -1.79 9.13 -5.58
CA GLU A 254 -2.40 8.01 -6.29
C GLU A 254 -3.80 7.71 -5.78
N VAL A 255 -3.99 7.59 -4.47
CA VAL A 255 -5.30 7.30 -3.87
C VAL A 255 -6.28 8.44 -4.15
N VAL A 256 -5.84 9.68 -4.03
CA VAL A 256 -6.71 10.85 -4.28
C VAL A 256 -7.12 10.93 -5.75
N ILE A 257 -6.24 10.62 -6.71
CA ILE A 257 -6.63 10.62 -8.13
C ILE A 257 -7.71 9.59 -8.44
N PHE A 258 -7.64 8.38 -7.86
CA PHE A 258 -8.69 7.38 -8.00
C PHE A 258 -10.02 7.85 -7.40
N SER A 259 -9.98 8.51 -6.26
CA SER A 259 -11.16 9.10 -5.62
C SER A 259 -11.79 10.19 -6.49
N VAL A 260 -10.98 11.05 -7.11
CA VAL A 260 -11.45 12.11 -8.02
C VAL A 260 -12.08 11.50 -9.28
N VAL A 261 -11.46 10.47 -9.87
CA VAL A 261 -12.05 9.74 -11.00
C VAL A 261 -13.40 9.12 -10.60
N GLY A 262 -13.49 8.52 -9.43
CA GLY A 262 -14.77 8.01 -8.88
C GLY A 262 -15.84 9.08 -8.76
N LEU A 263 -15.50 10.29 -8.30
CA LEU A 263 -16.42 11.42 -8.22
C LEU A 263 -16.87 11.91 -9.59
N VAL A 264 -15.98 11.96 -10.56
CA VAL A 264 -16.34 12.35 -11.95
C VAL A 264 -17.25 11.30 -12.58
N MET A 265 -17.08 10.02 -12.25
CA MET A 265 -17.96 8.94 -12.72
C MET A 265 -19.38 9.05 -12.18
N ALA A 266 -19.61 9.80 -11.11
CA ALA A 266 -20.95 9.98 -10.51
C ALA A 266 -21.98 10.63 -11.45
N LYS A 267 -21.55 11.32 -12.50
CA LYS A 267 -22.44 11.90 -13.52
C LYS A 267 -23.07 10.87 -14.47
N PHE A 268 -22.54 9.66 -14.52
CA PHE A 268 -23.07 8.59 -15.37
C PHE A 268 -24.21 7.81 -14.70
N SER A 269 -24.79 6.86 -15.40
CA SER A 269 -25.88 6.03 -14.88
C SER A 269 -25.43 5.14 -13.70
N SER A 270 -26.39 4.75 -12.88
CA SER A 270 -26.12 3.84 -11.73
C SER A 270 -25.44 2.53 -12.16
N LEU A 271 -25.81 2.01 -13.34
CA LEU A 271 -25.20 0.80 -13.90
C LEU A 271 -23.72 1.02 -14.21
N ILE A 272 -23.35 2.13 -14.82
CA ILE A 272 -21.97 2.51 -15.13
C ILE A 272 -21.16 2.68 -13.83
N ILE A 273 -21.71 3.39 -12.85
CA ILE A 273 -21.06 3.59 -11.56
C ILE A 273 -20.81 2.26 -10.87
N ALA A 274 -21.80 1.36 -10.81
CA ALA A 274 -21.68 0.06 -10.18
C ALA A 274 -20.64 -0.83 -10.89
N SER A 275 -20.64 -0.84 -12.22
CA SER A 275 -19.67 -1.59 -13.01
C SER A 275 -18.25 -1.07 -12.86
N HIS A 276 -18.08 0.25 -12.83
CA HIS A 276 -16.79 0.89 -12.54
C HIS A 276 -16.27 0.53 -11.15
N GLN A 277 -17.13 0.60 -10.12
CA GLN A 277 -16.75 0.25 -8.75
C GLN A 277 -16.34 -1.21 -8.61
N ALA A 278 -17.04 -2.13 -9.27
CA ALA A 278 -16.67 -3.54 -9.29
C ALA A 278 -15.28 -3.74 -9.93
N ALA A 279 -15.01 -3.09 -11.05
CA ALA A 279 -13.71 -3.15 -11.72
C ALA A 279 -12.60 -2.52 -10.86
N MET A 280 -12.87 -1.40 -10.20
CA MET A 280 -11.90 -0.76 -9.28
C MET A 280 -11.59 -1.63 -8.07
N ASN A 281 -12.59 -2.26 -7.48
CA ASN A 281 -12.39 -3.18 -6.35
C ASN A 281 -11.49 -4.36 -6.75
N PHE A 282 -11.73 -4.95 -7.91
CA PHE A 282 -10.88 -6.00 -8.43
C PHE A 282 -9.46 -5.52 -8.75
N SER A 283 -9.32 -4.32 -9.34
CA SER A 283 -8.01 -3.71 -9.60
C SER A 283 -7.21 -3.48 -8.33
N ASN A 284 -7.86 -3.06 -7.24
CA ASN A 284 -7.20 -2.89 -5.95
C ASN A 284 -6.64 -4.21 -5.41
N LEU A 285 -7.36 -5.32 -5.56
CA LEU A 285 -6.85 -6.64 -5.21
C LEU A 285 -5.61 -7.01 -6.06
N MET A 286 -5.69 -6.78 -7.35
CA MET A 286 -4.60 -7.08 -8.30
C MET A 286 -3.38 -6.18 -8.10
N TYR A 287 -3.52 -5.03 -7.48
CA TYR A 287 -2.43 -4.13 -7.11
C TYR A 287 -1.40 -4.77 -6.17
N ALA A 288 -1.79 -5.83 -5.45
CA ALA A 288 -0.87 -6.59 -4.62
C ALA A 288 0.37 -7.09 -5.39
N PHE A 289 0.23 -7.44 -6.67
CA PHE A 289 1.35 -7.94 -7.50
C PHE A 289 2.38 -6.84 -7.80
N PRO A 290 2.04 -5.72 -8.45
CA PRO A 290 3.01 -4.66 -8.73
C PRO A 290 3.60 -4.06 -7.44
N MET A 291 2.81 -3.88 -6.39
CA MET A 291 3.30 -3.37 -5.10
C MET A 291 4.32 -4.31 -4.46
N SER A 292 4.10 -5.61 -4.52
CA SER A 292 5.04 -6.61 -4.00
C SER A 292 6.36 -6.63 -4.76
N ILE A 293 6.32 -6.47 -6.08
CA ILE A 293 7.52 -6.36 -6.91
C ILE A 293 8.28 -5.07 -6.58
N SER A 294 7.59 -3.94 -6.47
CA SER A 294 8.17 -2.66 -6.11
C SER A 294 8.90 -2.72 -4.76
N THR A 295 8.25 -3.28 -3.75
CA THR A 295 8.83 -3.45 -2.42
C THR A 295 10.05 -4.38 -2.44
N SER A 296 9.96 -5.50 -3.15
CA SER A 296 11.07 -6.46 -3.29
C SER A 296 12.28 -5.83 -3.97
N MET A 297 12.04 -5.03 -5.02
CA MET A 297 13.11 -4.31 -5.71
C MET A 297 13.77 -3.27 -4.81
N SER A 298 12.99 -2.55 -4.00
CA SER A 298 13.53 -1.59 -3.04
C SER A 298 14.46 -2.26 -2.02
N ILE A 299 14.06 -3.42 -1.50
CA ILE A 299 14.85 -4.20 -0.53
C ILE A 299 16.17 -4.69 -1.15
N ILE A 300 16.11 -5.32 -2.32
CA ILE A 300 17.28 -5.92 -2.96
C ILE A 300 18.24 -4.84 -3.45
N VAL A 301 17.74 -3.85 -4.16
CA VAL A 301 18.55 -2.80 -4.78
C VAL A 301 19.24 -1.95 -3.71
N SER A 302 18.56 -1.59 -2.62
CA SER A 302 19.18 -0.82 -1.54
C SER A 302 20.34 -1.57 -0.89
N TYR A 303 20.20 -2.86 -0.69
CA TYR A 303 21.27 -3.71 -0.14
C TYR A 303 22.46 -3.81 -1.09
N GLU A 304 22.23 -4.10 -2.38
CA GLU A 304 23.32 -4.27 -3.36
C GLU A 304 24.05 -2.94 -3.64
N ILE A 305 23.34 -1.81 -3.62
CA ILE A 305 23.98 -0.48 -3.69
C ILE A 305 24.84 -0.22 -2.46
N GLY A 306 24.32 -0.51 -1.26
CA GLY A 306 25.08 -0.40 -0.02
C GLY A 306 26.33 -1.27 -0.02
N ALA A 307 26.25 -2.47 -0.59
CA ALA A 307 27.36 -3.40 -0.74
C ALA A 307 28.35 -3.03 -1.87
N ASN A 308 28.11 -1.92 -2.57
CA ASN A 308 28.93 -1.44 -3.70
C ASN A 308 29.05 -2.49 -4.83
N ARG A 309 27.93 -3.07 -5.25
CA ARG A 309 27.83 -4.12 -6.29
C ARG A 309 26.98 -3.66 -7.48
N PRO A 310 27.44 -2.71 -8.28
CA PRO A 310 26.64 -2.11 -9.36
C PRO A 310 26.20 -3.12 -10.43
N ASP A 311 27.03 -4.15 -10.70
CA ASP A 311 26.67 -5.18 -11.67
C ASP A 311 25.55 -6.10 -11.17
N ASP A 312 25.51 -6.42 -9.89
CA ASP A 312 24.40 -7.17 -9.30
C ASP A 312 23.13 -6.33 -9.27
N VAL A 313 23.22 -5.04 -9.00
CA VAL A 313 22.08 -4.10 -9.14
C VAL A 313 21.48 -4.19 -10.54
N LYS A 314 22.30 -4.06 -11.61
CA LYS A 314 21.81 -4.17 -13.00
C LYS A 314 21.13 -5.51 -13.29
N LYS A 315 21.72 -6.61 -12.79
CA LYS A 315 21.16 -7.96 -12.98
C LYS A 315 19.83 -8.14 -12.25
N PHE A 316 19.71 -7.67 -11.00
CA PHE A 316 18.45 -7.71 -10.25
C PHE A 316 17.39 -6.79 -10.86
N CYS A 317 17.76 -5.60 -11.32
CA CYS A 317 16.84 -4.70 -12.02
C CYS A 317 16.27 -5.36 -13.29
N LYS A 318 17.11 -6.03 -14.08
CA LYS A 318 16.65 -6.79 -15.25
C LYS A 318 15.74 -7.95 -14.85
N LEU A 319 16.15 -8.74 -13.84
CA LEU A 319 15.38 -9.87 -13.34
C LEU A 319 13.99 -9.42 -12.83
N GLY A 320 13.93 -8.40 -11.98
CA GLY A 320 12.69 -7.88 -11.42
C GLY A 320 11.72 -7.39 -12.49
N ARG A 321 12.22 -6.68 -13.50
CA ARG A 321 11.40 -6.20 -14.62
C ARG A 321 10.89 -7.34 -15.51
N LEU A 322 11.73 -8.32 -15.81
CA LEU A 322 11.32 -9.49 -16.60
C LEU A 322 10.30 -10.34 -15.85
N THR A 323 10.51 -10.55 -14.56
CA THR A 323 9.54 -11.28 -13.70
C THR A 323 8.21 -10.52 -13.63
N ALA A 324 8.25 -9.20 -13.49
CA ALA A 324 7.07 -8.36 -13.50
C ALA A 324 6.28 -8.50 -14.80
N LEU A 325 6.95 -8.41 -15.95
CA LEU A 325 6.32 -8.58 -17.26
C LEU A 325 5.76 -10.00 -17.45
N GLY A 326 6.47 -11.03 -16.97
CA GLY A 326 5.99 -12.41 -17.00
C GLY A 326 4.72 -12.62 -16.20
N ILE A 327 4.68 -12.11 -14.96
CA ILE A 327 3.50 -12.16 -14.09
C ILE A 327 2.36 -11.35 -14.72
N ALA A 328 2.63 -10.15 -15.22
CA ALA A 328 1.62 -9.32 -15.84
C ALA A 328 1.02 -9.98 -17.10
N GLY A 329 1.85 -10.58 -17.94
CA GLY A 329 1.39 -11.31 -19.12
C GLY A 329 0.52 -12.51 -18.76
N PHE A 330 0.96 -13.31 -17.79
CA PHE A 330 0.19 -14.46 -17.30
C PHE A 330 -1.15 -14.03 -16.68
N THR A 331 -1.15 -13.06 -15.78
CA THR A 331 -2.37 -12.55 -15.14
C THR A 331 -3.30 -11.90 -16.15
N PHE A 332 -2.76 -11.16 -17.11
CA PHE A 332 -3.56 -10.56 -18.19
C PHE A 332 -4.32 -11.62 -18.99
N LEU A 333 -3.61 -12.63 -19.49
CA LEU A 333 -4.25 -13.69 -20.29
C LEU A 333 -5.27 -14.50 -19.48
N PHE A 334 -4.90 -14.89 -18.27
CA PHE A 334 -5.77 -15.66 -17.40
C PHE A 334 -7.05 -14.91 -17.04
N LEU A 335 -6.93 -13.65 -16.65
CA LEU A 335 -8.06 -12.82 -16.27
C LEU A 335 -8.86 -12.33 -17.47
N TYR A 336 -8.24 -12.14 -18.63
CA TYR A 336 -8.95 -11.83 -19.85
C TYR A 336 -9.94 -12.95 -20.22
N ILE A 337 -9.50 -14.20 -20.10
CA ILE A 337 -10.37 -15.38 -20.33
C ILE A 337 -11.48 -15.47 -19.28
N LEU A 338 -11.18 -15.16 -18.02
CA LEU A 338 -12.11 -15.30 -16.89
C LEU A 338 -12.90 -14.02 -16.56
N ARG A 339 -12.75 -12.94 -17.32
CA ARG A 339 -13.34 -11.62 -16.99
C ARG A 339 -14.85 -11.67 -16.76
N ASP A 340 -15.59 -12.45 -17.55
CA ASP A 340 -17.05 -12.58 -17.41
C ASP A 340 -17.42 -13.30 -16.10
N ARG A 341 -16.64 -14.30 -15.71
CA ARG A 341 -16.81 -15.01 -14.44
C ARG A 341 -16.45 -14.12 -13.25
N VAL A 342 -15.42 -13.30 -13.37
CA VAL A 342 -15.06 -12.32 -12.35
C VAL A 342 -16.15 -11.27 -12.21
N ALA A 343 -16.68 -10.75 -13.32
CA ALA A 343 -17.81 -9.82 -13.31
C ALA A 343 -19.05 -10.43 -12.64
N ALA A 344 -19.32 -11.69 -12.88
CA ALA A 344 -20.45 -12.42 -12.28
C ALA A 344 -20.34 -12.58 -10.74
N LEU A 345 -19.13 -12.44 -10.16
CA LEU A 345 -18.97 -12.44 -8.70
C LEU A 345 -19.56 -11.19 -8.05
N TYR A 346 -19.66 -10.09 -8.78
CA TYR A 346 -20.13 -8.80 -8.29
C TYR A 346 -21.63 -8.56 -8.54
N GLY A 347 -22.25 -9.32 -9.43
CA GLY A 347 -23.67 -9.20 -9.71
C GLY A 347 -24.16 -10.24 -10.70
N SER A 348 -25.46 -10.49 -10.72
CA SER A 348 -26.10 -11.53 -11.54
C SER A 348 -26.82 -10.99 -12.79
N ASP A 349 -27.02 -9.68 -12.89
CA ASP A 349 -27.67 -9.06 -14.03
C ASP A 349 -26.80 -9.13 -15.29
N THR A 350 -27.37 -9.56 -16.40
CA THR A 350 -26.65 -9.81 -17.65
C THR A 350 -25.99 -8.52 -18.20
N GLU A 351 -26.70 -7.39 -18.13
CA GLU A 351 -26.19 -6.12 -18.62
C GLU A 351 -25.06 -5.60 -17.72
N PHE A 352 -25.20 -5.75 -16.39
CA PHE A 352 -24.15 -5.44 -15.43
C PHE A 352 -22.89 -6.28 -15.67
N ILE A 353 -23.03 -7.59 -15.88
CA ILE A 353 -21.90 -8.48 -16.19
C ILE A 353 -21.20 -8.06 -17.47
N ARG A 354 -21.95 -7.75 -18.52
CA ARG A 354 -21.40 -7.29 -19.80
C ARG A 354 -20.58 -6.00 -19.65
N MET A 355 -21.16 -5.01 -18.98
CA MET A 355 -20.50 -3.71 -18.78
C MET A 355 -19.30 -3.83 -17.84
N THR A 356 -19.42 -4.58 -16.77
CA THR A 356 -18.31 -4.85 -15.83
C THR A 356 -17.18 -5.58 -16.54
N SER A 357 -17.46 -6.52 -17.42
CA SER A 357 -16.45 -7.21 -18.24
C SER A 357 -15.65 -6.25 -19.12
N VAL A 358 -16.29 -5.23 -19.70
CA VAL A 358 -15.62 -4.18 -20.46
C VAL A 358 -14.70 -3.35 -19.55
N PHE A 359 -15.17 -2.91 -18.40
CA PHE A 359 -14.33 -2.19 -17.44
C PHE A 359 -13.18 -3.05 -16.91
N LEU A 360 -13.41 -4.33 -16.69
CA LEU A 360 -12.35 -5.28 -16.31
C LEU A 360 -11.28 -5.41 -17.40
N THR A 361 -11.66 -5.33 -18.67
CA THR A 361 -10.68 -5.31 -19.77
C THR A 361 -9.78 -4.08 -19.67
N TYR A 362 -10.32 -2.89 -19.42
CA TYR A 362 -9.52 -1.69 -19.15
C TYR A 362 -8.65 -1.85 -17.91
N SER A 363 -9.19 -2.45 -16.87
CA SER A 363 -8.48 -2.75 -15.62
C SER A 363 -7.26 -3.67 -15.86
N LEU A 364 -7.34 -4.62 -16.77
CA LEU A 364 -6.22 -5.49 -17.15
C LEU A 364 -5.09 -4.70 -17.83
N PHE A 365 -5.43 -3.78 -18.72
CA PHE A 365 -4.45 -2.86 -19.32
C PHE A 365 -3.85 -1.92 -18.29
N PHE A 366 -4.66 -1.43 -17.37
CA PHE A 366 -4.19 -0.62 -16.23
C PHE A 366 -3.17 -1.39 -15.40
N GLN A 367 -3.45 -2.65 -15.04
CA GLN A 367 -2.53 -3.50 -14.31
C GLN A 367 -1.24 -3.77 -15.09
N LEU A 368 -1.32 -3.98 -16.39
CA LEU A 368 -0.15 -4.17 -17.25
C LEU A 368 0.75 -2.92 -17.22
N ALA A 369 0.17 -1.74 -17.33
CA ALA A 369 0.88 -0.47 -17.24
C ALA A 369 1.49 -0.25 -15.84
N ASP A 370 0.76 -0.57 -14.78
CA ASP A 370 1.23 -0.46 -13.41
C ASP A 370 2.40 -1.42 -13.14
N THR A 371 2.33 -2.64 -13.65
CA THR A 371 3.41 -3.62 -13.55
C THR A 371 4.67 -3.20 -14.33
N PHE A 372 4.54 -2.33 -15.31
CA PHE A 372 5.68 -1.68 -15.96
C PHE A 372 6.30 -0.58 -15.09
N ALA A 373 5.49 0.26 -14.46
CA ALA A 373 5.94 1.41 -13.67
C ALA A 373 6.43 1.03 -12.27
N ALA A 374 5.76 0.11 -11.58
CA ALA A 374 6.01 -0.22 -10.18
C ALA A 374 7.42 -0.76 -9.89
N PRO A 375 8.02 -1.64 -10.68
CA PRO A 375 9.40 -2.08 -10.45
C PRO A 375 10.40 -0.92 -10.51
N LEU A 376 10.21 0.01 -11.45
CA LEU A 376 11.05 1.18 -11.61
C LEU A 376 10.97 2.10 -10.39
N GLN A 377 9.78 2.29 -9.85
CA GLN A 377 9.56 3.05 -8.62
C GLN A 377 10.27 2.39 -7.43
N GLY A 378 10.19 1.07 -7.30
CA GLY A 378 10.90 0.32 -6.27
C GLY A 378 12.43 0.42 -6.39
N ILE A 379 12.94 0.33 -7.60
CA ILE A 379 14.37 0.50 -7.90
C ILE A 379 14.84 1.92 -7.49
N LEU A 380 14.12 2.97 -7.88
CA LEU A 380 14.45 4.35 -7.53
C LEU A 380 14.46 4.58 -6.02
N ARG A 381 13.50 3.98 -5.29
CA ARG A 381 13.53 3.97 -3.81
C ARG A 381 14.77 3.28 -3.26
N GLY A 382 15.17 2.16 -3.87
CA GLY A 382 16.41 1.48 -3.52
C GLY A 382 17.65 2.35 -3.68
N TYR A 383 17.66 3.26 -4.67
CA TYR A 383 18.69 4.29 -4.85
C TYR A 383 18.58 5.47 -3.87
N LYS A 384 17.58 5.49 -2.99
CA LYS A 384 17.19 6.64 -2.15
C LYS A 384 16.79 7.87 -2.97
N ASP A 385 16.43 7.70 -4.22
CA ASP A 385 15.88 8.76 -5.08
C ASP A 385 14.35 8.71 -5.00
N THR A 386 13.77 9.56 -4.17
CA THR A 386 12.33 9.59 -3.91
C THR A 386 11.66 10.90 -4.29
N GLN A 387 12.40 12.02 -4.24
CA GLN A 387 11.85 13.34 -4.53
C GLN A 387 11.53 13.52 -6.02
N VAL A 388 12.48 13.17 -6.91
CA VAL A 388 12.25 13.31 -8.35
C VAL A 388 11.13 12.39 -8.82
N PRO A 389 11.09 11.10 -8.46
CA PRO A 389 9.96 10.23 -8.77
C PRO A 389 8.61 10.74 -8.25
N PHE A 390 8.56 11.39 -7.08
CA PHE A 390 7.35 12.02 -6.57
C PHE A 390 6.83 13.11 -7.52
N TYR A 391 7.68 14.07 -7.93
CA TYR A 391 7.26 15.10 -8.86
C TYR A 391 6.88 14.56 -10.24
N LEU A 392 7.64 13.58 -10.74
CA LEU A 392 7.34 12.92 -12.02
C LEU A 392 6.01 12.16 -11.94
N GLY A 393 5.73 11.51 -10.81
CA GLY A 393 4.46 10.85 -10.53
C GLY A 393 3.30 11.84 -10.49
N LEU A 394 3.45 12.97 -9.81
CA LEU A 394 2.42 14.02 -9.79
C LEU A 394 2.09 14.52 -11.21
N ILE A 395 3.11 14.79 -12.00
CA ILE A 395 2.92 15.23 -13.40
C ILE A 395 2.17 14.16 -14.20
N ALA A 396 2.56 12.91 -14.08
CA ALA A 396 1.92 11.82 -14.79
C ALA A 396 0.49 11.58 -14.33
N TYR A 397 0.26 11.44 -13.02
CA TYR A 397 -1.06 11.10 -12.49
C TYR A 397 -2.06 12.24 -12.65
N TRP A 398 -1.68 13.45 -12.30
CA TRP A 398 -2.57 14.61 -12.33
C TRP A 398 -2.53 15.39 -13.65
N GLY A 399 -1.38 15.45 -14.30
CA GLY A 399 -1.19 16.17 -15.56
C GLY A 399 -1.66 15.40 -16.79
N VAL A 400 -1.72 14.07 -16.74
CA VAL A 400 -2.11 13.22 -17.87
C VAL A 400 -3.47 12.57 -17.64
N SER A 401 -3.71 11.96 -16.46
CA SER A 401 -4.91 11.15 -16.23
C SER A 401 -6.20 11.94 -16.38
N LEU A 402 -6.38 13.01 -15.58
CA LEU A 402 -7.60 13.82 -15.61
C LEU A 402 -7.78 14.62 -16.89
N PRO A 403 -6.76 15.36 -17.40
CA PRO A 403 -6.92 16.10 -18.65
C PRO A 403 -7.27 15.18 -19.83
N LEU A 404 -6.60 14.05 -19.97
CA LEU A 404 -6.89 13.09 -21.04
C LEU A 404 -8.27 12.43 -20.85
N GLY A 405 -8.61 12.06 -19.62
CA GLY A 405 -9.92 11.48 -19.32
C GLY A 405 -11.07 12.45 -19.65
N LEU A 406 -10.94 13.71 -19.25
CA LEU A 406 -11.91 14.76 -19.56
C LEU A 406 -11.98 15.02 -21.09
N PHE A 407 -10.85 15.09 -21.75
CA PHE A 407 -10.81 15.28 -23.19
C PHE A 407 -11.52 14.15 -23.94
N LEU A 408 -11.25 12.90 -23.58
CA LEU A 408 -11.87 11.72 -24.22
C LEU A 408 -13.37 11.65 -23.91
N ASP A 409 -13.80 12.04 -22.73
CA ASP A 409 -15.22 12.06 -22.37
C ASP A 409 -15.99 13.13 -23.15
N TYR A 410 -15.46 14.36 -23.26
CA TYR A 410 -16.15 15.47 -23.92
C TYR A 410 -16.06 15.47 -25.45
N TYR A 411 -14.94 15.00 -26.00
CA TYR A 411 -14.67 15.10 -27.44
C TYR A 411 -14.76 13.79 -28.21
N THR A 412 -14.99 12.67 -27.53
CA THR A 412 -15.15 11.34 -28.15
C THR A 412 -16.38 10.63 -27.62
N SER A 413 -16.75 9.52 -28.24
CA SER A 413 -17.86 8.66 -27.80
C SER A 413 -17.48 7.67 -26.68
N LEU A 414 -16.27 7.77 -26.11
CA LEU A 414 -15.80 6.84 -25.09
C LEU A 414 -16.47 7.01 -23.74
N GLY A 415 -16.90 8.24 -23.40
CA GLY A 415 -17.58 8.51 -22.14
C GLY A 415 -16.78 8.06 -20.90
N PRO A 416 -17.35 7.17 -20.07
CA PRO A 416 -16.71 6.70 -18.84
C PRO A 416 -15.40 5.94 -19.09
N TYR A 417 -15.24 5.29 -20.22
CA TYR A 417 -14.01 4.55 -20.57
C TYR A 417 -12.83 5.49 -20.80
N GLY A 418 -13.06 6.74 -21.17
CA GLY A 418 -12.02 7.75 -21.34
C GLY A 418 -11.21 7.98 -20.07
N TYR A 419 -11.82 7.90 -18.89
CA TYR A 419 -11.12 8.04 -17.61
C TYR A 419 -10.19 6.86 -17.32
N TRP A 420 -10.59 5.65 -17.68
CA TRP A 420 -9.70 4.48 -17.60
C TRP A 420 -8.52 4.58 -18.56
N ILE A 421 -8.74 5.05 -19.77
CA ILE A 421 -7.66 5.32 -20.73
C ILE A 421 -6.71 6.39 -20.17
N GLY A 422 -7.24 7.43 -19.54
CA GLY A 422 -6.45 8.44 -18.86
C GLY A 422 -5.57 7.86 -17.74
N LEU A 423 -6.13 7.01 -16.90
CA LEU A 423 -5.38 6.31 -15.84
C LEU A 423 -4.28 5.40 -16.43
N ILE A 424 -4.56 4.64 -17.46
CA ILE A 424 -3.59 3.78 -18.15
C ILE A 424 -2.46 4.63 -18.73
N ALA A 425 -2.80 5.70 -19.45
CA ALA A 425 -1.82 6.62 -20.03
C ALA A 425 -0.93 7.28 -18.97
N SER A 426 -1.49 7.61 -17.80
CA SER A 426 -0.71 8.18 -16.69
C SER A 426 0.33 7.20 -16.15
N LEU A 427 -0.02 5.93 -16.01
CA LEU A 427 0.92 4.89 -15.56
C LEU A 427 2.00 4.60 -16.60
N VAL A 428 1.67 4.56 -17.87
CA VAL A 428 2.67 4.43 -18.94
C VAL A 428 3.61 5.63 -18.94
N THR A 429 3.07 6.84 -18.82
CA THR A 429 3.87 8.07 -18.72
C THR A 429 4.80 8.06 -17.50
N SER A 430 4.30 7.69 -16.33
CA SER A 430 5.12 7.57 -15.13
C SER A 430 6.22 6.54 -15.30
N GLY A 431 5.93 5.38 -15.89
CA GLY A 431 6.93 4.36 -16.20
C GLY A 431 8.04 4.85 -17.14
N ILE A 432 7.69 5.59 -18.18
CA ILE A 432 8.66 6.19 -19.11
C ILE A 432 9.54 7.23 -18.37
N LEU A 433 8.94 8.09 -17.56
CA LEU A 433 9.66 9.11 -16.79
C LEU A 433 10.57 8.49 -15.73
N PHE A 434 10.12 7.43 -15.06
CA PHE A 434 10.94 6.70 -14.09
C PHE A 434 12.12 5.98 -14.76
N GLN A 435 11.89 5.38 -15.95
CA GLN A 435 12.98 4.77 -16.73
C GLN A 435 14.02 5.81 -17.17
N TRP A 436 13.57 6.98 -17.62
CA TRP A 436 14.46 8.09 -17.95
C TRP A 436 15.28 8.52 -16.74
N ARG A 437 14.65 8.66 -15.56
CA ARG A 437 15.36 9.02 -14.32
C ARG A 437 16.38 7.95 -13.93
N LEU A 438 16.00 6.69 -14.00
CA LEU A 438 16.90 5.57 -13.68
C LEU A 438 18.11 5.54 -14.61
N ASN A 439 17.92 5.79 -15.90
CA ASN A 439 19.02 5.86 -16.88
C ASN A 439 20.00 7.00 -16.55
N ARG A 440 19.52 8.13 -16.06
CA ARG A 440 20.36 9.22 -15.59
C ARG A 440 21.19 8.86 -14.35
N LEU A 441 20.55 8.24 -13.38
CA LEU A 441 21.24 7.78 -12.16
C LEU A 441 22.32 6.74 -12.48
N ALA A 442 22.04 5.78 -13.34
CA ALA A 442 23.00 4.75 -13.74
C ALA A 442 24.25 5.34 -14.43
N LYS A 443 24.10 6.40 -15.24
CA LYS A 443 25.23 7.09 -15.87
C LYS A 443 26.12 7.81 -14.85
N ASN A 444 25.53 8.40 -13.83
CA ASN A 444 26.28 9.15 -12.80
C ASN A 444 27.09 8.24 -11.85
N ILE A 445 26.76 6.96 -11.77
CA ILE A 445 27.46 5.97 -10.94
C ILE A 445 28.61 5.32 -11.70
N THR A 446 28.59 5.34 -13.03
CA THR A 446 29.63 4.77 -13.90
C THR A 446 30.72 5.78 -14.29
N ASN A 447 30.55 7.06 -14.02
CA ASN A 447 31.52 8.12 -14.12
C ASN A 447 32.07 8.49 -12.73
#